data_c0c8158304b2430852ff2346c5b4ca6e
#
_entry.id   c0c8158304b2430852ff2346c5b4ca6e
#
_cell.length_a   1.000
_cell.length_b   1.000
_cell.length_c   1.000
_cell.angle_alpha   90.00
_cell.angle_beta   90.00
_cell.angle_gamma   90.00
#
_symmetry.space_group_name_H-M   'P 1'
#
loop_
_entity.id
_entity.type
_entity.pdbx_description
1 polymer ?
#
loop_
_entity_poly.entity_id
_entity_poly.type
_entity_poly.pdbx_seq_one_letter_code
_entity_poly.pdbx_strand_id
1 'polypeptide(L)'
;FVRNYAGQGRSDGDYHMPVMRLADVYLMYAEAANEAYGPTGDGGLALDVVNRVRHRGNLPALKPEKYVDKLTFFYAIEQERIVELFAEGQRFFDLRRWRSIERVFLSPQTFPGVRMYDTHGALRQTVFNNTSLLNYQRNYIFRIPPSERNKNPNLTQNTPWL
;
A
#
# COMPACT_ATOMS: atom_id res chain seq x y z
N PHE A 1 13.96 12.66 3.43
CA PHE A 1 15.24 13.35 3.65
C PHE A 1 15.31 13.77 5.11
N VAL A 2 16.09 13.05 5.92
CA VAL A 2 16.39 13.47 7.29
C VAL A 2 17.50 14.52 7.21
N ARG A 3 17.20 15.78 7.44
CA ARG A 3 18.24 16.77 7.70
C ARG A 3 18.69 16.59 9.15
N ASN A 4 19.85 16.01 9.36
CA ASN A 4 20.54 16.08 10.65
C ASN A 4 21.07 17.49 10.85
N TYR A 5 20.42 18.25 11.72
CA TYR A 5 21.00 19.49 12.22
C TYR A 5 21.92 19.12 13.39
N ALA A 6 23.22 19.40 13.23
CA ALA A 6 24.19 19.17 14.29
C ALA A 6 23.77 19.96 15.55
N GLY A 7 23.59 19.27 16.68
CA GLY A 7 23.26 19.88 17.96
C GLY A 7 21.78 19.93 18.32
N GLN A 8 20.86 19.43 17.48
CA GLN A 8 19.44 19.32 17.83
C GLN A 8 19.07 17.90 18.31
N GLY A 9 18.22 17.83 19.33
CA GLY A 9 17.64 16.58 19.76
C GLY A 9 16.77 15.91 18.69
N ARG A 10 16.55 14.60 18.75
CA ARG A 10 15.76 13.83 17.78
C ARG A 10 14.33 14.34 17.57
N SER A 11 13.82 15.19 18.49
CA SER A 11 12.45 15.74 18.48
C SER A 11 12.34 17.13 17.85
N ASP A 12 13.45 17.79 17.52
CA ASP A 12 13.46 19.23 17.16
C ASP A 12 13.62 19.48 15.65
N GLY A 13 13.26 18.52 14.81
CA GLY A 13 13.28 18.68 13.37
C GLY A 13 12.02 19.40 12.87
N ASP A 14 12.16 20.44 12.05
CA ASP A 14 11.07 20.99 11.23
C ASP A 14 10.58 19.95 10.22
N TYR A 15 9.87 18.95 10.71
CA TYR A 15 9.33 17.87 9.91
C TYR A 15 7.95 18.28 9.38
N HIS A 16 7.91 18.72 8.12
CA HIS A 16 6.65 18.77 7.40
C HIS A 16 6.23 17.36 7.02
N MET A 17 5.25 16.82 7.74
CA MET A 17 4.67 15.52 7.41
C MET A 17 3.69 15.74 6.23
N PRO A 18 4.00 15.30 5.01
CA PRO A 18 3.10 15.46 3.89
C PRO A 18 1.85 14.59 4.12
N VAL A 19 0.68 15.22 4.15
CA VAL A 19 -0.61 14.53 4.23
C VAL A 19 -0.96 13.88 2.90
N MET A 20 -0.62 14.55 1.80
CA MET A 20 -0.82 14.07 0.43
C MET A 20 0.33 14.56 -0.44
N ARG A 21 0.78 13.72 -1.38
CA ARG A 21 1.85 14.04 -2.32
C ARG A 21 1.36 13.92 -3.75
N LEU A 22 1.97 14.69 -4.65
CA LEU A 22 1.62 14.65 -6.08
C LEU A 22 1.74 13.25 -6.68
N ALA A 23 2.69 12.44 -6.22
CA ALA A 23 2.83 11.05 -6.65
C ALA A 23 1.60 10.21 -6.32
N ASP A 24 0.99 10.41 -5.14
CA ASP A 24 -0.27 9.73 -4.78
C ASP A 24 -1.41 10.14 -5.72
N VAL A 25 -1.54 11.44 -6.01
CA VAL A 25 -2.55 11.96 -6.97
C VAL A 25 -2.35 11.35 -8.37
N TYR A 26 -1.10 11.26 -8.85
CA TYR A 26 -0.80 10.64 -10.13
C TYR A 26 -1.20 9.15 -10.16
N LEU A 27 -0.90 8.41 -9.10
CA LEU A 27 -1.23 6.99 -9.03
C LEU A 27 -2.74 6.76 -8.83
N MET A 28 -3.45 7.63 -8.12
CA MET A 28 -4.91 7.61 -8.06
C MET A 28 -5.55 7.88 -9.42
N TYR A 29 -5.03 8.88 -10.14
CA TYR A 29 -5.49 9.15 -11.51
C TYR A 29 -5.28 7.93 -12.43
N ALA A 30 -4.07 7.36 -12.42
CA ALA A 30 -3.74 6.21 -13.26
C ALA A 30 -4.67 5.02 -12.97
N GLU A 31 -4.97 4.76 -11.70
CA GLU A 31 -5.91 3.70 -11.29
C GLU A 31 -7.32 3.97 -11.82
N ALA A 32 -7.85 5.17 -11.62
CA ALA A 32 -9.19 5.55 -12.04
C ALA A 32 -9.33 5.52 -13.58
N ALA A 33 -8.33 6.06 -14.30
CA ALA A 33 -8.32 6.05 -15.75
C ALA A 33 -8.19 4.64 -16.33
N ASN A 34 -7.35 3.80 -15.72
CA ASN A 34 -7.24 2.40 -16.09
C ASN A 34 -8.58 1.66 -15.92
N GLU A 35 -9.27 1.90 -14.81
CA GLU A 35 -10.58 1.28 -14.57
C GLU A 35 -11.62 1.73 -15.61
N ALA A 36 -11.66 3.02 -15.92
CA ALA A 36 -12.63 3.58 -16.85
C ALA A 36 -12.33 3.21 -18.30
N TYR A 37 -11.08 3.36 -18.73
CA TYR A 37 -10.70 3.38 -20.16
C TYR A 37 -9.67 2.31 -20.54
N GLY A 38 -9.04 1.66 -19.57
CA GLY A 38 -7.90 0.77 -19.81
C GLY A 38 -6.56 1.52 -19.85
N PRO A 39 -5.44 0.79 -20.06
CA PRO A 39 -4.09 1.31 -19.87
C PRO A 39 -3.73 2.55 -20.69
N THR A 40 -4.33 2.71 -21.86
CA THR A 40 -4.02 3.80 -22.79
C THR A 40 -5.29 4.46 -23.39
N GLY A 41 -6.48 4.06 -22.91
CA GLY A 41 -7.75 4.54 -23.48
C GLY A 41 -8.05 6.02 -23.20
N ASP A 42 -7.32 6.63 -22.26
CA ASP A 42 -7.34 8.06 -21.94
C ASP A 42 -6.34 8.89 -22.76
N GLY A 43 -5.86 8.37 -23.88
CA GLY A 43 -4.78 8.98 -24.67
C GLY A 43 -3.38 8.69 -24.14
N GLY A 44 -3.23 7.72 -23.22
CA GLY A 44 -1.96 7.30 -22.64
C GLY A 44 -1.52 8.13 -21.44
N LEU A 45 -2.34 9.04 -20.92
CA LEU A 45 -2.00 9.88 -19.79
C LEU A 45 -1.81 9.06 -18.51
N ALA A 46 -2.63 8.02 -18.29
CA ALA A 46 -2.48 7.11 -17.14
C ALA A 46 -1.09 6.48 -17.11
N LEU A 47 -0.61 6.00 -18.25
CA LEU A 47 0.74 5.44 -18.37
C LEU A 47 1.82 6.50 -18.19
N ASP A 48 1.62 7.69 -18.73
CA ASP A 48 2.57 8.82 -18.60
C ASP A 48 2.77 9.22 -17.14
N VAL A 49 1.68 9.38 -16.36
CA VAL A 49 1.82 9.79 -14.95
C VAL A 49 2.49 8.71 -14.09
N VAL A 50 2.25 7.43 -14.35
CA VAL A 50 2.99 6.34 -13.70
C VAL A 50 4.49 6.43 -14.05
N ASN A 51 4.82 6.64 -15.31
CA ASN A 51 6.20 6.77 -15.74
C ASN A 51 6.89 8.02 -15.17
N ARG A 52 6.17 9.12 -14.94
CA ARG A 52 6.71 10.31 -14.22
C ARG A 52 7.12 9.97 -12.80
N VAL A 53 6.31 9.18 -12.06
CA VAL A 53 6.66 8.72 -10.72
C VAL A 53 7.94 7.87 -10.78
N ARG A 54 8.03 6.93 -11.72
CA ARG A 54 9.20 6.07 -11.92
C ARG A 54 10.46 6.86 -12.25
N HIS A 55 10.37 7.79 -13.21
CA HIS A 55 11.50 8.61 -13.65
C HIS A 55 12.04 9.49 -12.51
N ARG A 56 11.18 9.99 -11.64
CA ARG A 56 11.62 10.71 -10.43
C ARG A 56 12.48 9.83 -9.53
N GLY A 57 12.19 8.52 -9.44
CA GLY A 57 12.98 7.52 -8.73
C GLY A 57 14.15 6.96 -9.55
N ASN A 58 14.48 7.58 -10.69
CA ASN A 58 15.51 7.11 -11.63
C ASN A 58 15.29 5.67 -12.14
N LEU A 59 14.02 5.28 -12.26
CA LEU A 59 13.62 3.98 -12.82
C LEU A 59 13.24 4.15 -14.30
N PRO A 60 13.47 3.13 -15.14
CA PRO A 60 13.03 3.13 -16.52
C PRO A 60 11.49 3.14 -16.60
N ALA A 61 10.94 3.58 -17.74
CA ALA A 61 9.52 3.47 -18.01
C ALA A 61 9.02 2.02 -17.89
N LEU A 62 7.72 1.86 -17.63
CA LEU A 62 7.10 0.54 -17.62
C LEU A 62 7.30 -0.16 -18.96
N LYS A 63 7.65 -1.43 -18.90
CA LYS A 63 7.76 -2.27 -20.08
C LYS A 63 6.37 -2.61 -20.65
N PRO A 64 6.22 -2.80 -21.98
CA PRO A 64 4.93 -3.08 -22.62
C PRO A 64 4.13 -4.22 -21.99
N GLU A 65 4.78 -5.27 -21.54
CA GLU A 65 4.13 -6.40 -20.89
C GLU A 65 3.43 -6.04 -19.56
N LYS A 66 3.69 -4.86 -19.01
CA LYS A 66 3.09 -4.39 -17.74
C LYS A 66 1.80 -3.59 -17.91
N TYR A 67 1.39 -3.33 -19.16
CA TYR A 67 0.17 -2.58 -19.46
C TYR A 67 -0.57 -3.10 -20.69
N VAL A 68 -0.51 -4.43 -20.93
CA VAL A 68 -1.22 -5.08 -22.05
C VAL A 68 -2.74 -5.08 -21.86
N ASP A 69 -3.20 -5.11 -20.61
CA ASP A 69 -4.61 -5.09 -20.24
C ASP A 69 -4.82 -4.38 -18.89
N LYS A 70 -6.09 -4.16 -18.53
CA LYS A 70 -6.48 -3.47 -17.28
C LYS A 70 -5.90 -4.12 -16.04
N LEU A 71 -5.92 -5.44 -15.98
CA LEU A 71 -5.49 -6.18 -14.80
C LEU A 71 -3.96 -6.10 -14.60
N THR A 72 -3.24 -6.31 -15.69
CA THR A 72 -1.77 -6.23 -15.69
C THR A 72 -1.29 -4.83 -15.33
N PHE A 73 -1.94 -3.80 -15.89
CA PHE A 73 -1.61 -2.41 -15.57
C PHE A 73 -2.01 -2.04 -14.14
N PHE A 74 -3.16 -2.54 -13.65
CA PHE A 74 -3.53 -2.37 -12.25
C PHE A 74 -2.45 -2.94 -11.29
N TYR A 75 -1.91 -4.12 -11.56
CA TYR A 75 -0.82 -4.66 -10.75
C TYR A 75 0.47 -3.85 -10.84
N ALA A 76 0.74 -3.25 -11.98
CA ALA A 76 1.88 -2.33 -12.11
C ALA A 76 1.66 -1.07 -11.25
N ILE A 77 0.47 -0.47 -11.30
CA ILE A 77 0.10 0.68 -10.46
C ILE A 77 0.15 0.30 -8.97
N GLU A 78 -0.39 -0.86 -8.59
CA GLU A 78 -0.31 -1.37 -7.22
C GLU A 78 1.14 -1.46 -6.75
N GLN A 79 2.03 -2.01 -7.58
CA GLN A 79 3.44 -2.13 -7.24
C GLN A 79 4.11 -0.76 -7.06
N GLU A 80 3.82 0.21 -7.94
CA GLU A 80 4.34 1.57 -7.79
C GLU A 80 3.81 2.23 -6.50
N ARG A 81 2.53 2.05 -6.15
CA ARG A 81 1.97 2.56 -4.89
C ARG A 81 2.66 1.97 -3.67
N ILE A 82 2.94 0.66 -3.68
CA ILE A 82 3.65 -0.01 -2.57
C ILE A 82 5.03 0.59 -2.34
N VAL A 83 5.77 0.84 -3.42
CA VAL A 83 7.16 1.32 -3.35
C VAL A 83 7.20 2.83 -3.06
N GLU A 84 6.43 3.61 -3.82
CA GLU A 84 6.45 5.08 -3.75
C GLU A 84 5.85 5.62 -2.46
N LEU A 85 4.77 4.99 -1.96
CA LEU A 85 4.05 5.43 -0.77
C LEU A 85 4.39 4.57 0.47
N PHE A 86 5.57 3.96 0.44
CA PHE A 86 6.04 3.12 1.55
C PHE A 86 6.06 3.92 2.86
N ALA A 87 5.53 3.31 3.94
CA ALA A 87 5.44 3.88 5.28
C ALA A 87 4.54 5.14 5.41
N GLU A 88 3.73 5.47 4.40
CA GLU A 88 2.76 6.58 4.44
C GLU A 88 1.35 6.14 4.86
N GLY A 89 1.17 4.87 5.23
CA GLY A 89 -0.11 4.32 5.69
C GLY A 89 -1.10 3.95 4.57
N GLN A 90 -0.82 4.28 3.31
CA GLN A 90 -1.73 4.09 2.18
C GLN A 90 -2.07 2.62 1.93
N ARG A 91 -1.10 1.71 2.06
CA ARG A 91 -1.27 0.28 1.76
C ARG A 91 -2.42 -0.38 2.53
N PHE A 92 -2.61 -0.01 3.78
CA PHE A 92 -3.69 -0.54 4.61
C PHE A 92 -5.07 -0.22 4.03
N PHE A 93 -5.27 1.01 3.55
CA PHE A 93 -6.52 1.44 2.93
C PHE A 93 -6.68 0.88 1.53
N ASP A 94 -5.61 0.81 0.74
CA ASP A 94 -5.60 0.23 -0.61
C ASP A 94 -6.08 -1.23 -0.58
N LEU A 95 -5.54 -2.06 0.30
CA LEU A 95 -5.97 -3.45 0.45
C LEU A 95 -7.45 -3.61 0.79
N ARG A 96 -7.99 -2.67 1.57
CA ARG A 96 -9.41 -2.67 1.95
C ARG A 96 -10.31 -2.25 0.80
N ARG A 97 -10.02 -1.13 0.16
CA ARG A 97 -10.85 -0.61 -0.94
C ARG A 97 -10.82 -1.51 -2.19
N TRP A 98 -9.70 -2.18 -2.44
CA TRP A 98 -9.57 -3.17 -3.52
C TRP A 98 -10.09 -4.56 -3.16
N ARG A 99 -10.47 -4.79 -1.92
CA ARG A 99 -10.85 -6.11 -1.39
C ARG A 99 -9.81 -7.18 -1.74
N SER A 100 -8.54 -6.87 -1.52
CA SER A 100 -7.40 -7.71 -1.91
C SER A 100 -6.61 -8.27 -0.73
N ILE A 101 -7.16 -8.19 0.48
CA ILE A 101 -6.52 -8.73 1.70
C ILE A 101 -6.26 -10.23 1.53
N GLU A 102 -7.23 -10.99 1.01
CA GLU A 102 -7.12 -12.43 0.79
C GLU A 102 -6.01 -12.75 -0.20
N ARG A 103 -5.97 -12.05 -1.32
CA ARG A 103 -4.96 -12.27 -2.36
C ARG A 103 -3.55 -12.10 -1.81
N VAL A 104 -3.35 -11.15 -0.90
CA VAL A 104 -2.02 -10.83 -0.36
C VAL A 104 -1.66 -11.73 0.82
N PHE A 105 -2.62 -12.07 1.70
CA PHE A 105 -2.32 -12.72 2.97
C PHE A 105 -2.77 -14.18 3.07
N LEU A 106 -3.74 -14.62 2.25
CA LEU A 106 -4.19 -16.02 2.24
C LEU A 106 -3.52 -16.87 1.17
N SER A 107 -2.82 -16.26 0.22
CA SER A 107 -1.97 -17.00 -0.69
C SER A 107 -0.86 -17.69 0.13
N PRO A 108 -0.50 -18.96 -0.18
CA PRO A 108 0.58 -19.67 0.53
C PRO A 108 1.95 -19.10 0.20
N GLN A 109 2.06 -17.80 0.19
CA GLN A 109 3.34 -17.11 0.04
C GLN A 109 4.07 -17.20 1.38
N THR A 110 5.12 -17.97 1.38
CA THR A 110 6.15 -17.87 2.41
C THR A 110 6.76 -16.48 2.30
N PHE A 111 6.38 -15.57 3.22
CA PHE A 111 7.13 -14.33 3.33
C PHE A 111 8.53 -14.73 3.80
N PRO A 112 9.59 -14.51 2.98
CA PRO A 112 10.93 -14.64 3.48
C PRO A 112 11.07 -13.63 4.61
N GLY A 113 11.26 -14.10 5.84
CA GLY A 113 11.48 -13.24 6.97
C GLY A 113 12.67 -12.31 6.75
N VAL A 114 12.83 -11.33 7.62
CA VAL A 114 13.98 -10.43 7.60
C VAL A 114 15.26 -11.27 7.59
N ARG A 115 16.13 -11.04 6.60
CA ARG A 115 17.45 -11.67 6.57
C ARG A 115 18.27 -11.08 7.71
N MET A 116 18.49 -11.85 8.74
CA MET A 116 19.35 -11.48 9.86
C MET A 116 20.70 -12.17 9.68
N TYR A 117 21.75 -11.40 9.78
CA TYR A 117 23.13 -11.91 9.82
C TYR A 117 23.58 -12.00 11.28
N ASP A 118 24.25 -13.07 11.65
CA ASP A 118 24.86 -13.16 12.95
C ASP A 118 26.15 -12.31 13.03
N THR A 119 26.75 -12.25 14.21
CA THR A 119 27.98 -11.50 14.46
C THR A 119 29.20 -12.01 13.66
N HIS A 120 29.08 -13.18 13.03
CA HIS A 120 30.11 -13.80 12.17
C HIS A 120 29.78 -13.69 10.69
N GLY A 121 28.68 -12.97 10.33
CA GLY A 121 28.27 -12.78 8.94
C GLY A 121 27.53 -13.96 8.32
N ALA A 122 27.16 -14.98 9.12
CA ALA A 122 26.35 -16.09 8.61
C ALA A 122 24.86 -15.67 8.51
N LEU A 123 24.27 -15.93 7.33
CA LEU A 123 22.86 -15.61 7.07
C LEU A 123 21.94 -16.51 7.91
N ARG A 124 21.16 -15.93 8.81
CA ARG A 124 20.04 -16.59 9.47
C ARG A 124 18.75 -16.20 8.78
N GLN A 125 18.09 -17.16 8.15
CA GLN A 125 16.77 -16.96 7.55
C GLN A 125 15.70 -17.37 8.55
N THR A 126 14.85 -16.43 8.96
CA THR A 126 13.65 -16.74 9.76
C THR A 126 12.45 -16.74 8.82
N VAL A 127 11.77 -17.89 8.71
CA VAL A 127 10.53 -18.00 7.94
C VAL A 127 9.36 -17.72 8.89
N PHE A 128 8.59 -16.67 8.63
CA PHE A 128 7.35 -16.42 9.34
C PHE A 128 6.20 -17.09 8.57
N ASN A 129 5.61 -18.13 9.14
CA ASN A 129 4.35 -18.67 8.66
C ASN A 129 3.22 -17.72 9.07
N ASN A 130 2.65 -17.02 8.12
CA ASN A 130 1.53 -16.11 8.37
C ASN A 130 0.21 -16.92 8.32
N THR A 131 -0.05 -17.69 9.38
CA THR A 131 -1.27 -18.50 9.52
C THR A 131 -2.43 -17.77 10.22
N SER A 132 -2.29 -16.49 10.53
CA SER A 132 -3.13 -15.83 11.55
C SER A 132 -4.24 -14.92 11.04
N LEU A 133 -4.55 -14.88 9.74
CA LEU A 133 -5.69 -14.11 9.25
C LEU A 133 -6.97 -14.94 9.16
N LEU A 134 -7.32 -15.60 10.27
CA LEU A 134 -8.51 -16.45 10.36
C LEU A 134 -9.85 -15.71 10.20
N ASN A 135 -9.87 -14.38 10.24
CA ASN A 135 -11.07 -13.57 10.08
C ASN A 135 -10.82 -12.29 9.27
N TYR A 136 -10.27 -12.43 8.05
CA TYR A 136 -9.99 -11.30 7.19
C TYR A 136 -11.21 -10.41 6.90
N GLN A 137 -12.44 -10.94 6.91
CA GLN A 137 -13.66 -10.18 6.71
C GLN A 137 -13.81 -9.04 7.72
N ARG A 138 -13.36 -9.25 8.96
CA ARG A 138 -13.30 -8.19 9.99
C ARG A 138 -12.36 -7.05 9.63
N ASN A 139 -11.40 -7.28 8.76
CA ASN A 139 -10.44 -6.27 8.35
C ASN A 139 -11.01 -5.30 7.31
N TYR A 140 -12.12 -5.62 6.65
CA TYR A 140 -12.75 -4.72 5.69
C TYR A 140 -13.67 -3.68 6.34
N ILE A 141 -14.29 -4.02 7.46
CA ILE A 141 -15.27 -3.15 8.12
C ILE A 141 -14.83 -2.96 9.57
N PHE A 142 -14.66 -1.73 10.00
CA PHE A 142 -14.31 -1.42 11.37
C PHE A 142 -15.43 -1.78 12.34
N ARG A 143 -15.04 -2.28 13.51
CA ARG A 143 -15.96 -2.45 14.63
C ARG A 143 -16.46 -1.09 15.10
N ILE A 144 -17.77 -0.98 15.35
CA ILE A 144 -18.31 0.17 16.06
C ILE A 144 -17.85 0.08 17.52
N PRO A 145 -17.21 1.13 18.07
CA PRO A 145 -16.70 1.10 19.43
C PRO A 145 -17.80 0.79 20.45
N PRO A 146 -17.54 -0.01 21.48
CA PRO A 146 -18.54 -0.30 22.53
C PRO A 146 -19.07 0.96 23.20
N SER A 147 -18.24 1.99 23.38
CA SER A 147 -18.65 3.29 23.95
C SER A 147 -19.77 3.97 23.16
N GLU A 148 -19.74 3.87 21.83
CA GLU A 148 -20.79 4.48 20.99
C GLU A 148 -22.08 3.66 21.02
N ARG A 149 -21.97 2.34 21.04
CA ARG A 149 -23.13 1.45 21.17
C ARG A 149 -23.82 1.60 22.53
N ASN A 150 -23.07 1.84 23.60
CA ASN A 150 -23.61 2.08 24.93
C ASN A 150 -24.39 3.40 25.02
N LYS A 151 -24.01 4.41 24.22
CA LYS A 151 -24.73 5.68 24.13
C LYS A 151 -26.01 5.58 23.30
N ASN A 152 -26.05 4.69 22.32
CA ASN A 152 -27.17 4.50 21.42
C ASN A 152 -27.54 3.00 21.32
N PRO A 153 -28.57 2.56 22.08
CA PRO A 153 -28.99 1.16 22.07
C PRO A 153 -29.53 0.65 20.72
N ASN A 154 -29.94 1.57 19.84
CA ASN A 154 -30.42 1.23 18.49
C ASN A 154 -29.27 0.96 17.50
N LEU A 155 -28.03 1.20 17.90
CA LEU A 155 -26.86 1.01 17.04
C LEU A 155 -26.43 -0.46 17.06
N THR A 156 -26.77 -1.19 16.02
CA THR A 156 -26.34 -2.58 15.83
C THR A 156 -24.89 -2.68 15.35
N GLN A 157 -24.21 -3.73 15.73
CA GLN A 157 -22.81 -3.97 15.29
C GLN A 157 -22.77 -4.43 13.82
N ASN A 158 -21.68 -4.11 13.15
CA ASN A 158 -21.40 -4.62 11.80
C ASN A 158 -21.30 -6.15 11.77
N THR A 159 -21.87 -6.77 10.74
CA THR A 159 -22.01 -8.23 10.63
C THR A 159 -20.74 -9.04 10.94
N PRO A 160 -19.53 -8.68 10.49
CA PRO A 160 -18.33 -9.46 10.82
C PRO A 160 -17.94 -9.41 12.30
N TRP A 161 -18.60 -8.56 13.12
CA TRP A 161 -18.31 -8.32 14.52
C TRP A 161 -19.46 -8.70 15.48
N LEU A 162 -20.51 -9.31 14.91
CA LEU A 162 -21.63 -9.87 15.67
C LEU A 162 -21.19 -11.09 16.49
#